data_c212de9008040d4b21f54842110bdb5a
#
_entry.id   c212de9008040d4b21f54842110bdb5a
#
_cell.length_a   1.000
_cell.length_b   1.000
_cell.length_c   1.000
_cell.angle_alpha   90.00
_cell.angle_beta   90.00
_cell.angle_gamma   90.00
#
_symmetry.space_group_name_H-M   'P 1'
#
loop_
_entity.id
_entity.type
_entity.pdbx_description
1 polymer ?
#
loop_
_entity_poly.entity_id
_entity_poly.type
_entity_poly.pdbx_seq_one_letter_code
_entity_poly.pdbx_strand_id
1 'polypeptide(L)'
;NEELSSGGQTLGINARPVPAFRFEMPEYWNISGRGHWAAIRGHISYGMMTDGNFQQDYVGGGDAHYAKNVLLHTKAGYIRLGNKDKFPLVFEGGLEWATQFGGTAYNSQTWDGTSAKPIKMSHTLKDFINATFGGGGDSTDGDGYANSTGNTLGSWLARLTWNGKDWSVSAYYDHFF
;
A
#
# COMPACT_ATOMS: atom_id res chain seq x y z
N ASN A 1 -12.81 9.37 -5.65
CA ASN A 1 -13.34 10.74 -5.54
C ASN A 1 -13.41 11.10 -4.06
N GLU A 2 -12.48 11.91 -3.59
CA GLU A 2 -12.34 12.28 -2.18
C GLU A 2 -13.54 13.09 -1.65
N GLU A 3 -14.31 13.71 -2.52
CA GLU A 3 -15.53 14.44 -2.15
C GLU A 3 -16.73 13.53 -1.88
N LEU A 4 -16.71 12.31 -2.41
CA LEU A 4 -17.85 11.37 -2.34
C LEU A 4 -17.52 10.08 -1.57
N SER A 5 -16.30 9.93 -1.08
CA SER A 5 -15.86 8.75 -0.33
C SER A 5 -14.85 9.12 0.76
N SER A 6 -14.72 8.27 1.76
CA SER A 6 -13.73 8.41 2.83
C SER A 6 -12.27 8.14 2.39
N GLY A 7 -12.03 7.94 1.10
CA GLY A 7 -10.73 7.55 0.55
C GLY A 7 -10.56 6.03 0.43
N GLY A 8 -9.39 5.62 -0.04
CA GLY A 8 -9.02 4.21 -0.17
C GLY A 8 -8.78 3.54 1.19
N GLN A 9 -9.04 2.25 1.26
CA GLN A 9 -8.85 1.48 2.49
C GLN A 9 -7.37 1.16 2.77
N THR A 10 -6.57 0.99 1.72
CA THR A 10 -5.15 0.64 1.84
C THR A 10 -4.30 1.79 2.39
N LEU A 11 -4.57 3.01 1.95
CA LEU A 11 -3.90 4.23 2.42
C LEU A 11 -4.97 5.29 2.72
N GLY A 12 -5.21 5.52 4.00
CA GLY A 12 -6.15 6.56 4.43
C GLY A 12 -5.62 7.99 4.19
N ILE A 13 -6.54 8.93 4.02
CA ILE A 13 -6.21 10.37 3.84
C ILE A 13 -5.48 11.00 5.03
N ASN A 14 -5.57 10.38 6.20
CA ASN A 14 -4.91 10.82 7.44
C ASN A 14 -3.54 10.16 7.64
N ALA A 15 -3.06 9.36 6.68
CA ALA A 15 -1.74 8.75 6.78
C ALA A 15 -0.65 9.85 6.83
N ARG A 16 0.31 9.70 7.75
CA ARG A 16 1.48 10.58 7.79
C ARG A 16 2.24 10.45 6.46
N PRO A 17 2.66 11.56 5.84
CA PRO A 17 3.50 11.49 4.64
C PRO A 17 4.77 10.68 4.91
N VAL A 18 5.07 9.74 4.04
CA VAL A 18 6.28 8.92 4.08
C VAL A 18 7.25 9.43 3.03
N PRO A 19 8.48 9.85 3.40
CA PRO A 19 9.52 10.14 2.42
C PRO A 19 9.75 8.92 1.52
N ALA A 20 9.53 9.09 0.21
CA ALA A 20 9.57 7.97 -0.73
C ALA A 20 10.04 8.41 -2.13
N PHE A 21 10.70 7.50 -2.82
CA PHE A 21 10.84 7.57 -4.26
C PHE A 21 9.59 6.96 -4.89
N ARG A 22 8.93 7.69 -5.79
CA ARG A 22 7.71 7.27 -6.45
C ARG A 22 7.82 7.46 -7.96
N PHE A 23 7.52 6.40 -8.69
CA PHE A 23 7.30 6.43 -10.12
C PHE A 23 5.80 6.28 -10.36
N GLU A 24 5.22 7.21 -11.10
CA GLU A 24 3.77 7.29 -11.23
C GLU A 24 3.35 7.69 -12.63
N MET A 25 2.29 7.07 -13.09
CA MET A 25 1.44 7.56 -14.18
C MET A 25 0.19 8.16 -13.53
N PRO A 26 0.16 9.49 -13.27
CA PRO A 26 -0.93 10.11 -12.51
C PRO A 26 -2.24 10.12 -13.27
N GLU A 27 -2.18 10.16 -14.60
CA GLU A 27 -3.34 10.15 -15.49
C GLU A 27 -3.48 8.82 -16.23
N TYR A 28 -4.69 8.54 -16.68
CA TYR A 28 -4.96 7.38 -17.50
C TYR A 28 -4.31 7.48 -18.87
N TRP A 29 -3.35 6.61 -19.12
CA TRP A 29 -2.67 6.48 -20.39
C TRP A 29 -3.43 5.54 -21.33
N ASN A 30 -3.85 6.05 -22.50
CA ASN A 30 -4.57 5.27 -23.49
C ASN A 30 -3.67 4.21 -24.12
N ILE A 31 -4.10 2.94 -24.05
CA ILE A 31 -3.39 1.79 -24.63
C ILE A 31 -4.12 1.16 -25.82
N SER A 32 -5.32 1.63 -26.16
CA SER A 32 -6.16 1.07 -27.23
C SER A 32 -6.12 1.88 -28.54
N GLY A 33 -5.12 2.73 -28.72
CA GLY A 33 -4.94 3.51 -29.91
C GLY A 33 -6.08 4.53 -30.15
N ARG A 34 -6.50 4.71 -31.41
CA ARG A 34 -7.49 5.73 -31.80
C ARG A 34 -8.87 5.56 -31.17
N GLY A 35 -9.18 4.38 -30.67
CA GLY A 35 -10.49 4.08 -30.09
C GLY A 35 -10.69 4.64 -28.67
N HIS A 36 -9.62 4.88 -27.93
CA HIS A 36 -9.63 5.31 -26.53
C HIS A 36 -10.52 4.47 -25.60
N TRP A 37 -10.63 3.14 -25.90
CA TRP A 37 -11.48 2.22 -25.15
C TRP A 37 -10.81 1.61 -23.92
N ALA A 38 -9.48 1.60 -23.88
CA ALA A 38 -8.72 1.07 -22.76
C ALA A 38 -7.59 2.02 -22.37
N ALA A 39 -7.46 2.26 -21.09
CA ALA A 39 -6.38 3.08 -20.54
C ALA A 39 -5.93 2.52 -19.20
N ILE A 40 -4.66 2.79 -18.86
CA ILE A 40 -4.04 2.35 -17.61
C ILE A 40 -3.46 3.54 -16.85
N ARG A 41 -3.40 3.44 -15.54
CA ARG A 41 -2.60 4.30 -14.67
C ARG A 41 -2.06 3.48 -13.51
N GLY A 42 -1.12 4.03 -12.77
CA GLY A 42 -0.60 3.35 -11.60
C GLY A 42 0.65 3.99 -11.03
N HIS A 43 1.14 3.40 -9.96
CA HIS A 43 2.39 3.82 -9.36
C HIS A 43 3.12 2.66 -8.71
N ILE A 44 4.40 2.89 -8.44
CA ILE A 44 5.25 2.08 -7.58
C ILE A 44 6.10 3.03 -6.73
N SER A 45 6.22 2.75 -5.44
CA SER A 45 7.05 3.57 -4.55
C SER A 45 7.78 2.76 -3.50
N TYR A 46 8.90 3.31 -3.06
CA TYR A 46 9.67 2.82 -1.92
C TYR A 46 10.02 3.98 -1.02
N GLY A 47 9.69 3.85 0.26
CA GLY A 47 9.94 4.87 1.26
C GLY A 47 10.36 4.28 2.60
N MET A 48 10.64 5.15 3.54
CA MET A 48 10.96 4.78 4.91
C MET A 48 10.04 5.54 5.87
N MET A 49 9.36 4.79 6.71
CA MET A 49 8.48 5.36 7.73
C MET A 49 9.33 6.03 8.81
N THR A 50 9.11 7.32 9.01
CA THR A 50 9.81 8.12 10.01
C THR A 50 8.81 8.73 10.97
N ASP A 51 9.14 8.77 12.25
CA ASP A 51 8.28 9.33 13.29
C ASP A 51 8.97 10.42 14.14
N GLY A 52 10.19 10.79 13.79
CA GLY A 52 10.99 11.75 14.55
C GLY A 52 11.29 11.29 15.99
N ASN A 53 11.42 9.99 16.20
CA ASN A 53 11.58 9.30 17.47
C ASN A 53 10.33 9.31 18.38
N PHE A 54 9.20 9.76 17.91
CA PHE A 54 7.97 9.87 18.72
C PHE A 54 7.64 8.58 19.48
N GLN A 55 7.70 7.43 18.82
CA GLN A 55 7.39 6.16 19.47
C GLN A 55 8.39 5.85 20.60
N GLN A 56 9.68 6.04 20.36
CA GLN A 56 10.72 5.82 21.37
C GLN A 56 10.56 6.75 22.58
N ASP A 57 10.32 8.03 22.33
CA ASP A 57 10.16 9.04 23.36
C ASP A 57 8.89 8.81 24.16
N TYR A 58 7.80 8.39 23.50
CA TYR A 58 6.53 8.04 24.16
C TYR A 58 6.67 6.84 25.08
N VAL A 59 7.42 5.82 24.67
CA VAL A 59 7.69 4.62 25.49
C VAL A 59 8.53 5.00 26.74
N GLY A 60 9.40 6.02 26.62
CA GLY A 60 10.11 6.62 27.76
C GLY A 60 10.95 5.63 28.59
N GLY A 61 11.46 4.57 27.96
CA GLY A 61 12.19 3.49 28.64
C GLY A 61 11.29 2.40 29.24
N GLY A 62 9.98 2.44 29.03
CA GLY A 62 9.07 1.37 29.37
C GLY A 62 9.14 0.17 28.40
N ASP A 63 8.29 -0.83 28.63
CA ASP A 63 8.30 -2.11 27.90
C ASP A 63 7.37 -2.14 26.68
N ALA A 64 6.76 -1.02 26.29
CA ALA A 64 5.88 -0.97 25.14
C ALA A 64 6.64 -1.21 23.82
N HIS A 65 6.03 -1.98 22.93
CA HIS A 65 6.62 -2.31 21.63
C HIS A 65 6.65 -1.10 20.70
N TYR A 66 7.75 -0.94 19.98
CA TYR A 66 7.83 0.04 18.90
C TYR A 66 8.80 -0.42 17.81
N ALA A 67 8.73 0.23 16.64
CA ALA A 67 9.60 -0.08 15.51
C ALA A 67 10.22 1.21 14.94
N LYS A 68 11.42 1.10 14.40
CA LYS A 68 12.16 2.19 13.74
C LYS A 68 12.62 1.80 12.35
N ASN A 69 12.68 2.81 11.46
CA ASN A 69 13.23 2.67 10.11
C ASN A 69 12.56 1.57 9.28
N VAL A 70 11.26 1.36 9.49
CA VAL A 70 10.48 0.42 8.71
C VAL A 70 10.38 0.94 7.28
N LEU A 71 10.67 0.09 6.31
CA LEU A 71 10.52 0.39 4.90
C LEU A 71 9.08 0.17 4.47
N LEU A 72 8.59 1.02 3.58
CA LEU A 72 7.25 0.94 3.00
C LEU A 72 7.37 0.85 1.48
N HIS A 73 6.81 -0.21 0.92
CA HIS A 73 6.58 -0.34 -0.51
C HIS A 73 5.09 -0.15 -0.80
N THR A 74 4.75 0.71 -1.76
CA THR A 74 3.38 0.79 -2.28
C THR A 74 3.36 0.66 -3.78
N LYS A 75 2.35 0.02 -4.29
CA LYS A 75 2.05 -0.06 -5.71
C LYS A 75 0.55 -0.03 -5.94
N ALA A 76 0.15 0.51 -7.06
CA ALA A 76 -1.22 0.44 -7.54
C ALA A 76 -1.23 0.36 -9.06
N GLY A 77 -2.18 -0.39 -9.57
CA GLY A 77 -2.44 -0.49 -11.00
C GLY A 77 -3.94 -0.40 -11.25
N TYR A 78 -4.34 0.41 -12.21
CA TYR A 78 -5.73 0.61 -12.59
C TYR A 78 -5.90 0.49 -14.09
N ILE A 79 -6.99 -0.11 -14.48
CA ILE A 79 -7.45 -0.16 -15.86
C ILE A 79 -8.78 0.58 -15.97
N ARG A 80 -8.95 1.35 -17.02
CA ARG A 80 -10.23 1.94 -17.40
C ARG A 80 -10.64 1.39 -18.75
N LEU A 81 -11.86 0.86 -18.82
CA LEU A 81 -12.48 0.32 -20.03
C LEU A 81 -13.74 1.12 -20.34
N GLY A 82 -13.85 1.60 -21.58
CA GLY A 82 -14.97 2.41 -22.05
C GLY A 82 -14.53 3.76 -22.59
N ASN A 83 -15.34 4.27 -23.50
CA ASN A 83 -15.17 5.60 -24.08
C ASN A 83 -16.51 6.34 -23.96
N LYS A 84 -16.62 7.26 -23.00
CA LYS A 84 -17.86 7.99 -22.69
C LYS A 84 -18.44 8.79 -23.87
N ASP A 85 -17.58 9.16 -24.84
CA ASP A 85 -18.01 9.92 -26.03
C ASP A 85 -18.69 9.03 -27.08
N LYS A 86 -18.53 7.71 -26.96
CA LYS A 86 -19.11 6.71 -27.87
C LYS A 86 -20.16 5.85 -27.21
N PHE A 87 -19.99 5.54 -25.92
CA PHE A 87 -20.91 4.73 -25.16
C PHE A 87 -20.89 5.16 -23.68
N PRO A 88 -22.04 5.36 -23.05
CA PRO A 88 -22.12 6.00 -21.73
C PRO A 88 -21.52 5.19 -20.59
N LEU A 89 -21.26 3.91 -20.77
CA LEU A 89 -20.75 3.04 -19.71
C LEU A 89 -19.22 3.03 -19.68
N VAL A 90 -18.65 3.27 -18.49
CA VAL A 90 -17.21 3.18 -18.22
C VAL A 90 -17.00 2.28 -17.01
N PHE A 91 -16.10 1.32 -17.15
CA PHE A 91 -15.62 0.48 -16.06
C PHE A 91 -14.20 0.91 -15.67
N GLU A 92 -13.94 1.00 -14.39
CA GLU A 92 -12.61 1.16 -13.82
C GLU A 92 -12.37 0.06 -12.80
N GLY A 93 -11.23 -0.62 -12.90
CA GLY A 93 -10.83 -1.65 -11.96
C GLY A 93 -9.38 -1.46 -11.56
N GLY A 94 -9.01 -1.90 -10.38
CA GLY A 94 -7.65 -1.74 -9.91
C GLY A 94 -7.30 -2.58 -8.71
N LEU A 95 -6.01 -2.56 -8.42
CA LEU A 95 -5.40 -3.18 -7.27
C LEU A 95 -4.49 -2.16 -6.60
N GLU A 96 -4.66 -1.99 -5.31
CA GLU A 96 -3.73 -1.25 -4.44
C GLU A 96 -3.04 -2.22 -3.50
N TRP A 97 -1.78 -1.91 -3.19
CA TRP A 97 -0.94 -2.78 -2.37
C TRP A 97 0.05 -1.96 -1.56
N ALA A 98 0.13 -2.22 -0.27
CA ALA A 98 1.12 -1.64 0.62
C ALA A 98 1.79 -2.75 1.45
N THR A 99 3.11 -2.76 1.48
CA THR A 99 3.92 -3.75 2.21
C THR A 99 4.94 -3.04 3.07
N GLN A 100 4.95 -3.37 4.35
CA GLN A 100 5.98 -2.94 5.30
C GLN A 100 7.04 -4.05 5.40
N PHE A 101 8.32 -3.67 5.43
CA PHE A 101 9.42 -4.60 5.57
C PHE A 101 10.66 -3.91 6.17
N GLY A 102 11.67 -4.69 6.54
CA GLY A 102 12.87 -4.14 7.17
C GLY A 102 12.60 -3.43 8.49
N GLY A 103 13.53 -2.57 8.90
CA GLY A 103 13.45 -1.84 10.17
C GLY A 103 13.99 -2.63 11.36
N THR A 104 13.76 -2.09 12.55
CA THR A 104 14.14 -2.72 13.81
C THR A 104 12.98 -2.65 14.79
N ALA A 105 12.57 -3.79 15.31
CA ALA A 105 11.58 -3.88 16.37
C ALA A 105 12.27 -3.87 17.74
N TYR A 106 11.72 -3.11 18.67
CA TYR A 106 12.19 -2.94 20.03
C TYR A 106 11.14 -3.42 21.02
N ASN A 107 11.60 -3.91 22.17
CA ASN A 107 10.76 -4.41 23.26
C ASN A 107 9.76 -5.51 22.81
N SER A 108 10.10 -6.25 21.76
CA SER A 108 9.33 -7.42 21.37
C SER A 108 9.45 -8.47 22.46
N GLN A 109 8.33 -9.02 22.91
CA GLN A 109 8.35 -10.13 23.85
C GLN A 109 8.64 -11.43 23.11
N THR A 110 9.52 -12.24 23.65
CA THR A 110 9.69 -13.62 23.22
C THR A 110 8.52 -14.46 23.74
N TRP A 111 8.34 -15.66 23.19
CA TRP A 111 7.26 -16.58 23.59
C TRP A 111 7.26 -16.89 25.11
N ASP A 112 8.41 -16.80 25.75
CA ASP A 112 8.59 -17.01 27.22
C ASP A 112 8.31 -15.75 28.05
N GLY A 113 7.90 -14.64 27.44
CA GLY A 113 7.58 -13.39 28.11
C GLY A 113 8.81 -12.53 28.49
N THR A 114 10.00 -12.93 28.08
CA THR A 114 11.18 -12.10 28.28
C THR A 114 11.28 -11.00 27.21
N SER A 115 11.81 -9.83 27.56
CA SER A 115 12.08 -8.77 26.58
C SER A 115 13.20 -9.21 25.66
N ALA A 116 12.89 -9.34 24.37
CA ALA A 116 13.87 -9.68 23.38
C ALA A 116 14.83 -8.51 23.13
N LYS A 117 16.07 -8.83 22.76
CA LYS A 117 16.98 -7.85 22.17
C LYS A 117 16.33 -7.24 20.93
N PRO A 118 16.72 -6.01 20.52
CA PRO A 118 16.20 -5.42 19.30
C PRO A 118 16.35 -6.38 18.10
N ILE A 119 15.24 -6.64 17.41
CA ILE A 119 15.19 -7.55 16.27
C ILE A 119 15.33 -6.72 14.99
N LYS A 120 16.45 -6.91 14.28
CA LYS A 120 16.63 -6.30 12.95
C LYS A 120 15.94 -7.17 11.89
N MET A 121 15.00 -6.57 11.18
CA MET A 121 14.34 -7.20 10.06
C MET A 121 15.20 -7.09 8.81
N SER A 122 15.17 -8.14 7.97
CA SER A 122 15.93 -8.18 6.72
C SER A 122 15.46 -7.06 5.75
N HIS A 123 16.43 -6.48 5.04
CA HIS A 123 16.20 -5.45 4.00
C HIS A 123 17.18 -5.62 2.83
N THR A 124 17.42 -6.87 2.46
CA THR A 124 18.25 -7.23 1.30
C THR A 124 17.54 -6.94 -0.02
N LEU A 125 18.25 -6.99 -1.13
CA LEU A 125 17.66 -6.86 -2.47
C LEU A 125 16.52 -7.89 -2.70
N LYS A 126 16.67 -9.10 -2.15
CA LYS A 126 15.63 -10.13 -2.20
C LYS A 126 14.33 -9.65 -1.51
N ASP A 127 14.45 -8.95 -0.38
CA ASP A 127 13.29 -8.43 0.36
C ASP A 127 12.57 -7.34 -0.43
N PHE A 128 13.30 -6.47 -1.14
CA PHE A 128 12.70 -5.49 -2.05
C PHE A 128 11.93 -6.16 -3.18
N ILE A 129 12.49 -7.22 -3.77
CA ILE A 129 11.82 -8.01 -4.82
C ILE A 129 10.58 -8.71 -4.25
N ASN A 130 10.69 -9.34 -3.09
CA ASN A 130 9.58 -10.01 -2.41
C ASN A 130 8.45 -9.03 -2.06
N ALA A 131 8.78 -7.85 -1.51
CA ALA A 131 7.82 -6.80 -1.24
C ALA A 131 7.09 -6.36 -2.52
N THR A 132 7.82 -6.29 -3.64
CA THR A 132 7.24 -5.89 -4.93
C THR A 132 6.27 -6.94 -5.49
N PHE A 133 6.59 -8.22 -5.38
CA PHE A 133 5.81 -9.29 -6.01
C PHE A 133 4.91 -10.07 -5.04
N GLY A 134 4.87 -9.68 -3.77
CA GLY A 134 4.02 -10.33 -2.76
C GLY A 134 4.60 -11.65 -2.24
N GLY A 135 5.91 -11.86 -2.42
CA GLY A 135 6.61 -12.98 -1.80
C GLY A 135 6.73 -12.82 -0.30
N GLY A 136 6.60 -13.92 0.46
CA GLY A 136 6.92 -13.93 1.89
C GLY A 136 8.41 -13.65 2.09
N GLY A 137 8.77 -13.03 3.22
CA GLY A 137 10.16 -12.86 3.59
C GLY A 137 10.73 -14.09 4.27
N ASP A 138 12.05 -14.19 4.24
CA ASP A 138 12.73 -15.16 5.07
C ASP A 138 12.52 -14.77 6.55
N SER A 139 12.13 -15.73 7.38
CA SER A 139 12.12 -15.56 8.82
C SER A 139 13.56 -15.28 9.27
N THR A 140 13.78 -14.12 9.87
CA THR A 140 15.03 -13.89 10.60
C THR A 140 15.08 -14.81 11.80
N ASP A 141 16.24 -15.35 12.08
CA ASP A 141 16.50 -16.25 13.19
C ASP A 141 15.85 -15.78 14.48
N GLY A 142 15.01 -16.62 15.03
CA GLY A 142 14.49 -16.50 16.37
C GLY A 142 13.06 -16.01 16.45
N ASP A 143 12.22 -16.95 16.75
CA ASP A 143 10.96 -16.84 17.45
C ASP A 143 9.81 -16.01 16.87
N GLY A 144 8.84 -16.73 16.47
CA GLY A 144 7.37 -16.58 16.57
C GLY A 144 6.68 -15.30 16.12
N TYR A 145 7.34 -14.19 16.06
CA TYR A 145 6.82 -12.89 15.61
C TYR A 145 7.51 -12.34 14.37
N ALA A 146 8.15 -13.20 13.64
CA ALA A 146 8.77 -12.83 12.37
C ALA A 146 7.73 -12.61 11.27
N ASN A 147 6.99 -11.53 11.35
CA ASN A 147 6.48 -10.88 10.15
C ASN A 147 7.67 -10.25 9.42
N SER A 148 8.52 -11.10 8.94
CA SER A 148 9.83 -10.77 8.40
C SER A 148 9.78 -9.96 7.11
N THR A 149 8.79 -10.10 6.32
CA THR A 149 8.40 -9.20 5.24
C THR A 149 6.91 -9.31 5.13
N GLY A 150 6.25 -8.35 5.62
CA GLY A 150 5.02 -8.61 5.16
C GLY A 150 3.83 -8.35 5.98
N ASN A 151 3.78 -7.28 6.68
CA ASN A 151 2.47 -6.70 6.89
C ASN A 151 2.05 -6.11 5.53
N THR A 152 1.44 -6.96 4.73
CA THR A 152 0.95 -6.59 3.41
C THR A 152 -0.54 -6.37 3.48
N LEU A 153 -0.95 -5.20 3.03
CA LEU A 153 -2.35 -4.81 2.90
C LEU A 153 -2.65 -4.60 1.42
N GLY A 154 -3.78 -5.10 0.95
CA GLY A 154 -4.19 -4.91 -0.43
C GLY A 154 -5.69 -4.68 -0.56
N SER A 155 -6.09 -4.01 -1.62
CA SER A 155 -7.49 -3.78 -1.98
C SER A 155 -7.73 -4.01 -3.45
N TRP A 156 -8.81 -4.74 -3.76
CA TRP A 156 -9.40 -4.77 -5.08
C TRP A 156 -10.42 -3.65 -5.18
N LEU A 157 -10.33 -2.88 -6.24
CA LEU A 157 -11.18 -1.72 -6.48
C LEU A 157 -11.91 -1.91 -7.81
N ALA A 158 -13.21 -1.65 -7.81
CA ALA A 158 -13.99 -1.63 -9.04
C ALA A 158 -14.98 -0.47 -9.02
N ARG A 159 -15.17 0.17 -10.15
CA ARG A 159 -16.16 1.23 -10.34
C ARG A 159 -16.83 1.09 -11.69
N LEU A 160 -18.14 1.16 -11.70
CA LEU A 160 -18.95 1.21 -12.90
C LEU A 160 -19.66 2.55 -12.95
N THR A 161 -19.47 3.29 -14.03
CA THR A 161 -20.05 4.62 -14.19
C THR A 161 -20.92 4.65 -15.45
N TRP A 162 -22.16 5.10 -15.30
CA TRP A 162 -23.02 5.48 -16.40
C TRP A 162 -23.04 7.01 -16.54
N ASN A 163 -22.71 7.51 -17.73
CA ASN A 163 -22.65 8.92 -18.04
C ASN A 163 -23.87 9.31 -18.87
N GLY A 164 -24.79 10.07 -18.31
CA GLY A 164 -25.86 10.77 -19.03
C GLY A 164 -25.36 12.08 -19.62
N LYS A 165 -26.26 12.85 -20.22
CA LYS A 165 -25.91 14.13 -20.84
C LYS A 165 -25.43 15.16 -19.83
N ASP A 166 -26.18 15.31 -18.73
CA ASP A 166 -25.93 16.32 -17.68
C ASP A 166 -25.82 15.71 -16.27
N TRP A 167 -25.68 14.40 -16.18
CA TRP A 167 -25.59 13.64 -14.93
C TRP A 167 -24.73 12.37 -15.10
N SER A 168 -24.26 11.85 -14.00
CA SER A 168 -23.62 10.53 -13.96
C SER A 168 -23.99 9.78 -12.70
N VAL A 169 -24.06 8.45 -12.80
CA VAL A 169 -24.25 7.55 -11.66
C VAL A 169 -23.12 6.53 -11.65
N SER A 170 -22.54 6.34 -10.47
CA SER A 170 -21.48 5.35 -10.28
C SER A 170 -21.83 4.41 -9.14
N ALA A 171 -21.57 3.14 -9.35
CA ALA A 171 -21.44 2.14 -8.29
C ALA A 171 -19.97 1.80 -8.13
N TYR A 172 -19.49 1.65 -6.92
CA TYR A 172 -18.12 1.23 -6.64
C TYR A 172 -18.10 0.08 -5.64
N TYR A 173 -17.04 -0.70 -5.73
CA TYR A 173 -16.76 -1.82 -4.86
C TYR A 173 -15.29 -1.74 -4.42
N ASP A 174 -15.06 -1.91 -3.14
CA ASP A 174 -13.74 -1.96 -2.53
C ASP A 174 -13.68 -3.21 -1.64
N HIS A 175 -12.71 -4.07 -1.88
CA HIS A 175 -12.50 -5.30 -1.14
C HIS A 175 -11.05 -5.37 -0.65
N PHE A 176 -10.92 -5.46 0.63
CA PHE A 176 -9.68 -5.54 1.36
C PHE A 176 -9.25 -7.00 1.59
N PHE A 177 -7.95 -7.29 1.50
CA PHE A 177 -7.37 -8.62 1.76
C PHE A 177 -5.99 -8.54 2.41
#